data_5b37b611133f0e134a8adce42eee9df8
#
_entry.id   5b37b611133f0e134a8adce42eee9df8
#
_cell.length_a   1.000
_cell.length_b   1.000
_cell.length_c   1.000
_cell.angle_alpha   90.00
_cell.angle_beta   90.00
_cell.angle_gamma   90.00
#
_symmetry.space_group_name_H-M   'P 1'
#
loop_
_entity.id
_entity.type
_entity.pdbx_description
1 polymer ?
#
loop_
_entity_poly.entity_id
_entity_poly.type
_entity_poly.pdbx_seq_one_letter_code
_entity_poly.pdbx_strand_id
1 'polypeptide(L)'
;MTTRSGFLLRWVLLLLLFSCRSSYQQYVSAYKFDQKITAPDYSRIEYWAATPFKRNPSDSIPGPLQAEYAKDSGIDVFFLHPTTFGSIDGDGWNANINDSLISARTDYSTILFQASAFNECRIFAPRYRQANIRSYFTSDTANARKAFDLAYQDLSNAFQYYLDHYNQGRPIIIASHSQGSTHAQRLLKEFFENKALANQLVAAYIIGMPISKNYFNSLEPCKDSLQTGCFVGWRTYKWGYEPEFVKKENGNSYVINPLTWTM
;
A
#
# COMPACT_ATOMS: atom_id res chain seq x y z
N MET A 1 11.68 34.88 56.38
CA MET A 1 11.51 33.50 55.84
C MET A 1 10.71 33.60 54.56
N THR A 2 11.34 33.73 53.41
CA THR A 2 10.71 33.94 52.12
C THR A 2 11.17 32.85 51.15
N THR A 3 10.34 31.92 50.98
CA THR A 3 9.91 31.12 49.80
C THR A 3 10.97 30.74 48.74
N ARG A 4 11.63 29.59 48.98
CA ARG A 4 12.34 28.80 47.97
C ARG A 4 11.42 28.01 47.03
N SER A 5 10.13 28.11 47.17
CA SER A 5 9.14 27.28 46.49
C SER A 5 8.83 27.72 45.04
N GLY A 6 9.03 29.00 44.72
CA GLY A 6 8.67 29.53 43.39
C GLY A 6 9.68 29.26 42.28
N PHE A 7 10.94 28.93 42.64
CA PHE A 7 11.99 28.71 41.64
C PHE A 7 11.95 27.33 41.04
N LEU A 8 11.59 26.30 41.79
CA LEU A 8 11.45 24.91 41.32
C LEU A 8 10.26 24.74 40.36
N LEU A 9 9.13 25.47 40.62
CA LEU A 9 7.98 25.39 39.76
C LEU A 9 8.20 25.98 38.36
N ARG A 10 9.04 27.00 38.23
CA ARG A 10 9.39 27.60 36.95
C ARG A 10 10.27 26.69 36.08
N TRP A 11 11.16 25.92 36.68
CA TRP A 11 11.99 24.94 35.94
C TRP A 11 11.23 23.71 35.48
N VAL A 12 10.23 23.26 36.25
CA VAL A 12 9.36 22.16 35.85
C VAL A 12 8.45 22.57 34.68
N LEU A 13 7.96 23.81 34.63
CA LEU A 13 7.18 24.32 33.50
C LEU A 13 8.01 24.46 32.21
N LEU A 14 9.31 24.79 32.31
CA LEU A 14 10.20 24.88 31.16
C LEU A 14 10.53 23.50 30.57
N LEU A 15 10.58 22.44 31.40
CA LEU A 15 10.84 21.08 30.93
C LEU A 15 9.61 20.46 30.21
N LEU A 16 8.40 20.94 30.46
CA LEU A 16 7.19 20.48 29.79
C LEU A 16 7.01 21.07 28.37
N LEU A 17 7.77 22.09 28.00
CA LEU A 17 7.70 22.70 26.67
C LEU A 17 8.59 22.01 25.63
N PHE A 18 9.40 21.02 26.03
CA PHE A 18 10.21 20.21 25.11
C PHE A 18 9.56 18.88 24.69
N SER A 19 8.27 18.70 25.00
CA SER A 19 7.53 17.49 24.64
C SER A 19 7.01 17.57 23.21
N CYS A 20 7.55 16.70 22.39
CA CYS A 20 7.01 16.22 21.11
C CYS A 20 6.86 17.23 19.97
N ARG A 21 7.96 17.77 19.49
CA ARG A 21 8.13 17.88 18.05
C ARG A 21 8.48 16.48 17.54
N SER A 22 7.51 15.72 17.07
CA SER A 22 7.79 14.69 16.08
C SER A 22 8.21 15.41 14.80
N SER A 23 9.48 15.86 14.76
CA SER A 23 10.06 16.24 13.51
C SER A 23 10.13 14.95 12.69
N TYR A 24 9.35 14.84 11.63
CA TYR A 24 9.70 14.03 10.49
C TYR A 24 11.09 14.51 10.06
N GLN A 25 12.11 13.92 10.64
CA GLN A 25 13.48 14.21 10.23
C GLN A 25 13.59 13.61 8.83
N GLN A 26 13.80 14.50 7.87
CA GLN A 26 14.15 14.08 6.52
C GLN A 26 15.38 13.18 6.63
N TYR A 27 15.20 11.90 6.29
CA TYR A 27 16.26 10.93 6.46
C TYR A 27 17.34 11.18 5.41
N VAL A 28 18.53 11.58 5.89
CA VAL A 28 19.70 11.86 5.06
C VAL A 28 20.76 10.81 5.39
N SER A 29 20.69 9.67 4.76
CA SER A 29 21.68 8.61 4.89
C SER A 29 22.08 8.09 3.52
N ALA A 30 23.37 7.80 3.35
CA ALA A 30 23.87 7.13 2.17
C ALA A 30 23.50 5.66 2.22
N TYR A 31 22.39 5.30 1.60
CA TYR A 31 22.00 3.89 1.43
C TYR A 31 22.88 3.19 0.38
N LYS A 32 23.13 1.93 0.63
CA LYS A 32 23.74 1.05 -0.36
C LYS A 32 22.68 0.04 -0.82
N PHE A 33 22.57 -0.17 -2.12
CA PHE A 33 21.77 -1.27 -2.64
C PHE A 33 22.47 -2.59 -2.33
N ASP A 34 21.75 -3.51 -1.68
CA ASP A 34 22.24 -4.87 -1.54
C ASP A 34 21.98 -5.64 -2.84
N GLN A 35 23.05 -5.83 -3.64
CA GLN A 35 22.98 -6.57 -4.90
C GLN A 35 22.73 -8.08 -4.73
N LYS A 36 22.78 -8.58 -3.47
CA LYS A 36 22.54 -10.00 -3.18
C LYS A 36 21.07 -10.34 -2.97
N ILE A 37 20.16 -9.34 -2.96
CA ILE A 37 18.73 -9.60 -2.80
C ILE A 37 18.20 -10.24 -4.08
N THR A 38 17.90 -11.55 -4.00
CA THR A 38 17.35 -12.33 -5.11
C THR A 38 15.95 -11.85 -5.49
N ALA A 39 15.66 -11.77 -6.78
CA ALA A 39 14.31 -11.51 -7.27
C ALA A 39 13.37 -12.68 -6.91
N PRO A 40 12.08 -12.42 -6.60
CA PRO A 40 11.12 -13.49 -6.39
C PRO A 40 10.83 -14.27 -7.67
N ASP A 41 10.68 -15.59 -7.53
CA ASP A 41 10.24 -16.50 -8.58
C ASP A 41 8.76 -16.82 -8.37
N TYR A 42 7.87 -16.18 -9.11
CA TYR A 42 6.43 -16.31 -8.94
C TYR A 42 5.82 -17.63 -9.42
N SER A 43 6.62 -18.52 -10.02
CA SER A 43 6.22 -19.90 -10.21
C SER A 43 6.11 -20.68 -8.90
N ARG A 44 6.74 -20.18 -7.84
CA ARG A 44 6.80 -20.78 -6.52
C ARG A 44 5.81 -20.11 -5.58
N ILE A 45 4.98 -20.91 -4.95
CA ILE A 45 3.85 -20.45 -4.12
C ILE A 45 4.27 -19.67 -2.86
N GLU A 46 5.49 -19.86 -2.36
CA GLU A 46 6.03 -19.13 -1.22
C GLU A 46 6.24 -17.64 -1.48
N TYR A 47 6.42 -17.23 -2.73
CA TYR A 47 6.52 -15.82 -3.12
C TYR A 47 5.17 -15.11 -3.27
N TRP A 48 4.10 -15.78 -2.88
CA TRP A 48 2.78 -15.17 -2.73
C TRP A 48 2.43 -15.08 -1.24
N ALA A 49 2.11 -13.90 -0.75
CA ALA A 49 1.61 -13.72 0.61
C ALA A 49 0.18 -14.27 0.74
N ALA A 50 -0.66 -14.06 -0.28
CA ALA A 50 -1.95 -14.69 -0.42
C ALA A 50 -2.14 -15.26 -1.83
N THR A 51 -2.78 -16.42 -1.91
CA THR A 51 -3.20 -17.09 -3.15
C THR A 51 -4.27 -18.11 -2.81
N PRO A 52 -5.26 -18.38 -3.70
CA PRO A 52 -6.30 -19.37 -3.44
C PRO A 52 -5.78 -20.81 -3.35
N PHE A 53 -4.50 -21.04 -3.68
CA PHE A 53 -3.90 -22.38 -3.71
C PHE A 53 -3.20 -22.78 -2.41
N LYS A 54 -3.17 -21.90 -1.41
CA LYS A 54 -2.67 -22.20 -0.07
C LYS A 54 -3.47 -21.44 0.98
N ARG A 55 -3.53 -22.02 2.18
CA ARG A 55 -4.12 -21.35 3.34
C ARG A 55 -3.28 -20.14 3.72
N ASN A 56 -3.92 -18.99 3.96
CA ASN A 56 -3.25 -17.75 4.28
C ASN A 56 -4.16 -16.79 5.10
N PRO A 57 -3.63 -15.73 5.71
CA PRO A 57 -4.42 -14.86 6.58
C PRO A 57 -5.58 -14.13 5.90
N SER A 58 -5.58 -13.95 4.57
CA SER A 58 -6.73 -13.35 3.88
C SER A 58 -7.98 -14.24 3.85
N ASP A 59 -7.85 -15.52 4.22
CA ASP A 59 -9.01 -16.43 4.35
C ASP A 59 -9.81 -16.17 5.64
N SER A 60 -9.39 -15.21 6.47
CA SER A 60 -10.02 -14.90 7.74
C SER A 60 -11.36 -14.22 7.56
N ILE A 61 -12.37 -14.71 8.28
CA ILE A 61 -13.74 -14.17 8.28
C ILE A 61 -14.04 -13.69 9.70
N PRO A 62 -14.42 -12.40 9.88
CA PRO A 62 -14.86 -11.91 11.17
C PRO A 62 -16.04 -12.73 11.70
N GLY A 63 -16.05 -13.06 13.00
CA GLY A 63 -17.07 -13.91 13.63
C GLY A 63 -18.50 -13.50 13.27
N PRO A 64 -18.91 -12.22 13.33
CA PRO A 64 -20.26 -11.80 12.98
C PRO A 64 -20.66 -12.05 11.52
N LEU A 65 -19.70 -12.17 10.60
CA LEU A 65 -19.95 -12.35 9.15
C LEU A 65 -19.90 -13.82 8.71
N GLN A 66 -19.55 -14.74 9.60
CA GLN A 66 -19.38 -16.15 9.24
C GLN A 66 -20.65 -16.80 8.71
N ALA A 67 -21.82 -16.40 9.22
CA ALA A 67 -23.11 -16.98 8.79
C ALA A 67 -23.55 -16.51 7.40
N GLU A 68 -23.09 -15.35 6.96
CA GLU A 68 -23.45 -14.74 5.67
C GLU A 68 -22.36 -14.94 4.62
N TYR A 69 -21.23 -15.53 5.02
CA TYR A 69 -20.09 -15.71 4.12
C TYR A 69 -20.40 -16.67 2.99
N ALA A 70 -20.26 -16.16 1.76
CA ALA A 70 -20.36 -16.97 0.55
C ALA A 70 -19.17 -16.65 -0.36
N LYS A 71 -18.33 -17.64 -0.60
CA LYS A 71 -17.17 -17.47 -1.47
C LYS A 71 -17.62 -17.41 -2.93
N ASP A 72 -17.44 -16.27 -3.58
CA ASP A 72 -17.55 -16.12 -5.02
C ASP A 72 -16.16 -16.21 -5.66
N SER A 73 -15.91 -17.32 -6.32
CA SER A 73 -14.65 -17.53 -7.04
C SER A 73 -14.68 -17.00 -8.48
N GLY A 74 -15.71 -16.25 -8.87
CA GLY A 74 -15.88 -15.68 -10.21
C GLY A 74 -14.96 -14.49 -10.48
N ILE A 75 -14.54 -13.78 -9.44
CA ILE A 75 -13.73 -12.56 -9.49
C ILE A 75 -12.37 -12.80 -8.84
N ASP A 76 -11.33 -12.23 -9.43
CA ASP A 76 -9.99 -12.20 -8.87
C ASP A 76 -9.67 -10.85 -8.26
N VAL A 77 -8.98 -10.85 -7.12
CA VAL A 77 -8.37 -9.66 -6.52
C VAL A 77 -6.87 -9.77 -6.59
N PHE A 78 -6.23 -8.85 -7.28
CA PHE A 78 -4.78 -8.69 -7.23
C PHE A 78 -4.45 -7.60 -6.21
N PHE A 79 -3.89 -8.01 -5.06
CA PHE A 79 -3.67 -7.14 -3.92
C PHE A 79 -2.20 -6.72 -3.82
N LEU A 80 -1.97 -5.40 -3.94
CA LEU A 80 -0.65 -4.79 -3.77
C LEU A 80 -0.56 -4.24 -2.33
N HIS A 81 0.11 -4.99 -1.46
CA HIS A 81 0.20 -4.63 -0.05
C HIS A 81 1.13 -3.44 0.20
N PRO A 82 0.97 -2.69 1.31
CA PRO A 82 1.88 -1.63 1.71
C PRO A 82 3.27 -2.20 2.08
N THR A 83 4.27 -1.31 2.19
CA THR A 83 5.54 -1.71 2.78
C THR A 83 5.40 -1.93 4.29
N THR A 84 5.96 -3.02 4.76
CA THR A 84 6.17 -3.35 6.17
C THR A 84 7.66 -3.27 6.54
N PHE A 85 8.50 -2.85 5.58
CA PHE A 85 9.92 -2.63 5.73
C PHE A 85 10.21 -1.20 6.18
N GLY A 86 10.66 -1.04 7.42
CA GLY A 86 10.84 0.24 8.08
C GLY A 86 12.24 0.45 8.63
N SER A 87 12.41 1.54 9.39
CA SER A 87 13.70 1.97 9.94
C SER A 87 14.32 1.00 10.94
N ILE A 88 13.49 0.18 11.59
CA ILE A 88 13.97 -0.82 12.57
C ILE A 88 14.58 -2.06 11.92
N ASP A 89 14.41 -2.22 10.60
CA ASP A 89 14.79 -3.39 9.85
C ASP A 89 16.15 -3.25 9.15
N GLY A 90 16.88 -2.17 9.44
CA GLY A 90 18.18 -1.87 8.85
C GLY A 90 18.17 -0.74 7.84
N ASP A 91 19.32 -0.51 7.23
CA ASP A 91 19.59 0.64 6.34
C ASP A 91 19.47 0.30 4.85
N GLY A 92 18.93 -0.88 4.50
CA GLY A 92 18.72 -1.30 3.13
C GLY A 92 17.65 -0.46 2.43
N TRP A 93 17.79 -0.30 1.11
CA TRP A 93 16.79 0.36 0.28
C TRP A 93 15.58 -0.52 -0.02
N ASN A 94 15.79 -1.82 -0.14
CA ASN A 94 14.75 -2.80 -0.43
C ASN A 94 14.82 -3.95 0.55
N ALA A 95 13.65 -4.47 0.92
CA ALA A 95 13.51 -5.62 1.78
C ALA A 95 14.08 -6.89 1.14
N ASN A 96 14.71 -7.72 1.94
CA ASN A 96 15.03 -9.08 1.52
C ASN A 96 13.73 -9.90 1.47
N ILE A 97 13.43 -10.46 0.31
CA ILE A 97 12.21 -11.25 0.07
C ILE A 97 12.11 -12.49 0.97
N ASN A 98 13.25 -12.99 1.45
CA ASN A 98 13.34 -14.15 2.32
C ASN A 98 13.38 -13.80 3.83
N ASP A 99 13.20 -12.53 4.18
CA ASP A 99 13.12 -12.11 5.58
C ASP A 99 11.79 -12.54 6.19
N SER A 100 11.88 -13.47 7.14
CA SER A 100 10.71 -14.07 7.80
C SER A 100 9.95 -13.08 8.69
N LEU A 101 10.62 -12.07 9.28
CA LEU A 101 9.98 -11.07 10.13
C LEU A 101 9.18 -10.08 9.28
N ILE A 102 9.72 -9.65 8.13
CA ILE A 102 9.02 -8.80 7.18
C ILE A 102 7.83 -9.57 6.59
N SER A 103 8.04 -10.84 6.24
CA SER A 103 6.97 -11.72 5.76
C SER A 103 5.86 -11.88 6.79
N ALA A 104 6.18 -12.16 8.05
CA ALA A 104 5.19 -12.30 9.12
C ALA A 104 4.44 -10.98 9.39
N ARG A 105 5.13 -9.83 9.38
CA ARG A 105 4.47 -8.53 9.48
C ARG A 105 3.50 -8.28 8.32
N THR A 106 3.90 -8.59 7.11
CA THR A 106 3.02 -8.48 5.95
C THR A 106 1.79 -9.37 6.12
N ASP A 107 1.98 -10.63 6.47
CA ASP A 107 0.92 -11.63 6.59
C ASP A 107 -0.08 -11.28 7.70
N TYR A 108 0.40 -10.97 8.90
CA TYR A 108 -0.45 -10.74 10.08
C TYR A 108 -0.85 -9.28 10.30
N SER A 109 -0.55 -8.37 9.38
CA SER A 109 -1.10 -7.03 9.36
C SER A 109 -1.86 -6.75 8.07
N THR A 110 -1.16 -6.66 6.93
CA THR A 110 -1.76 -6.17 5.69
C THR A 110 -2.62 -7.25 5.01
N ILE A 111 -2.16 -8.49 4.97
CA ILE A 111 -2.96 -9.58 4.38
C ILE A 111 -4.15 -9.88 5.28
N LEU A 112 -3.94 -9.99 6.60
CA LEU A 112 -4.99 -10.29 7.56
C LEU A 112 -6.07 -9.20 7.64
N PHE A 113 -5.69 -7.91 7.64
CA PHE A 113 -6.64 -6.82 7.93
C PHE A 113 -7.08 -6.02 6.71
N GLN A 114 -6.41 -6.18 5.56
CA GLN A 114 -6.75 -5.42 4.36
C GLN A 114 -7.17 -6.36 3.21
N ALA A 115 -6.34 -7.34 2.86
CA ALA A 115 -6.69 -8.27 1.79
C ALA A 115 -7.92 -9.12 2.15
N SER A 116 -8.10 -9.49 3.43
CA SER A 116 -9.27 -10.26 3.89
C SER A 116 -10.63 -9.55 3.70
N ALA A 117 -10.62 -8.23 3.48
CA ALA A 117 -11.84 -7.51 3.10
C ALA A 117 -12.42 -7.98 1.75
N PHE A 118 -11.63 -8.71 0.98
CA PHE A 118 -12.00 -9.29 -0.32
C PHE A 118 -12.05 -10.83 -0.28
N ASN A 119 -12.21 -11.43 0.89
CA ASN A 119 -12.07 -12.89 1.08
C ASN A 119 -13.13 -13.74 0.35
N GLU A 120 -14.23 -13.15 -0.09
CA GLU A 120 -15.20 -13.82 -0.96
C GLU A 120 -14.63 -14.09 -2.36
N CYS A 121 -13.69 -13.29 -2.82
CA CYS A 121 -13.01 -13.45 -4.10
C CYS A 121 -11.77 -14.35 -4.02
N ARG A 122 -11.18 -14.67 -5.17
CA ARG A 122 -9.85 -15.29 -5.23
C ARG A 122 -8.78 -14.20 -5.08
N ILE A 123 -8.01 -14.24 -4.01
CA ILE A 123 -6.99 -13.22 -3.71
C ILE A 123 -5.61 -13.68 -4.15
N PHE A 124 -4.91 -12.82 -4.88
CA PHE A 124 -3.50 -12.96 -5.26
C PHE A 124 -2.73 -11.76 -4.73
N ALA A 125 -1.84 -11.97 -3.77
CA ALA A 125 -0.99 -10.94 -3.20
C ALA A 125 0.48 -11.38 -3.29
N PRO A 126 1.27 -10.85 -4.23
CA PRO A 126 2.67 -11.22 -4.35
C PRO A 126 3.50 -10.64 -3.22
N ARG A 127 4.53 -11.36 -2.78
CA ARG A 127 5.64 -10.78 -2.02
C ARG A 127 6.57 -10.08 -3.01
N TYR A 128 7.10 -8.94 -2.63
CA TYR A 128 8.00 -8.16 -3.48
C TYR A 128 9.10 -7.51 -2.64
N ARG A 129 10.19 -7.13 -3.24
CA ARG A 129 11.30 -6.41 -2.58
C ARG A 129 10.86 -4.98 -2.26
N GLN A 130 10.05 -4.86 -1.20
CA GLN A 130 9.45 -3.61 -0.76
C GLN A 130 10.51 -2.52 -0.62
N ALA A 131 10.27 -1.31 -1.12
CA ALA A 131 11.11 -0.18 -0.82
C ALA A 131 10.95 0.21 0.66
N ASN A 132 12.05 0.59 1.32
CA ASN A 132 12.01 1.06 2.69
C ASN A 132 11.09 2.29 2.79
N ILE A 133 10.30 2.39 3.85
CA ILE A 133 9.40 3.54 4.08
C ILE A 133 10.14 4.88 4.03
N ARG A 134 11.42 4.91 4.39
CA ARG A 134 12.29 6.09 4.31
C ARG A 134 12.47 6.63 2.90
N SER A 135 12.26 5.81 1.86
CA SER A 135 12.33 6.22 0.46
C SER A 135 11.34 7.34 0.11
N TYR A 136 10.25 7.48 0.88
CA TYR A 136 9.30 8.59 0.74
C TYR A 136 9.78 9.91 1.33
N PHE A 137 10.77 9.88 2.22
CA PHE A 137 11.16 11.04 3.04
C PHE A 137 12.63 11.45 2.89
N THR A 138 13.39 10.75 2.05
CA THR A 138 14.80 11.03 1.83
C THR A 138 15.00 12.16 0.82
N SER A 139 16.11 12.91 0.99
CA SER A 139 16.60 13.85 -0.01
C SER A 139 17.30 13.16 -1.18
N ASP A 140 17.72 11.90 -1.01
CA ASP A 140 18.30 11.08 -2.08
C ASP A 140 17.21 10.47 -2.96
N THR A 141 16.57 11.35 -3.73
CA THR A 141 15.45 10.97 -4.60
C THR A 141 15.86 10.02 -5.73
N ALA A 142 17.13 10.07 -6.16
CA ALA A 142 17.64 9.19 -7.22
C ALA A 142 17.67 7.73 -6.76
N ASN A 143 18.18 7.45 -5.56
CA ASN A 143 18.21 6.11 -5.02
C ASN A 143 16.82 5.65 -4.53
N ALA A 144 16.02 6.56 -3.98
CA ALA A 144 14.62 6.26 -3.66
C ALA A 144 13.84 5.79 -4.90
N ARG A 145 14.02 6.46 -6.04
CA ARG A 145 13.41 6.05 -7.31
C ARG A 145 13.84 4.66 -7.73
N LYS A 146 15.14 4.34 -7.65
CA LYS A 146 15.64 2.98 -7.96
C LYS A 146 15.02 1.93 -7.05
N ALA A 147 14.83 2.24 -5.76
CA ALA A 147 14.19 1.33 -4.81
C ALA A 147 12.72 1.07 -5.18
N PHE A 148 11.97 2.11 -5.55
CA PHE A 148 10.59 1.96 -6.04
C PHE A 148 10.54 1.24 -7.38
N ASP A 149 11.48 1.48 -8.29
CA ASP A 149 11.52 0.80 -9.58
C ASP A 149 11.79 -0.70 -9.42
N LEU A 150 12.68 -1.08 -8.49
CA LEU A 150 12.95 -2.49 -8.17
C LEU A 150 11.71 -3.17 -7.58
N ALA A 151 11.03 -2.51 -6.64
CA ALA A 151 9.80 -3.01 -6.06
C ALA A 151 8.68 -3.16 -7.11
N TYR A 152 8.56 -2.18 -8.00
CA TYR A 152 7.60 -2.23 -9.09
C TYR A 152 7.90 -3.34 -10.11
N GLN A 153 9.16 -3.56 -10.44
CA GLN A 153 9.58 -4.64 -11.34
C GLN A 153 9.08 -6.00 -10.83
N ASP A 154 9.21 -6.26 -9.53
CA ASP A 154 8.70 -7.49 -8.93
C ASP A 154 7.19 -7.60 -9.08
N LEU A 155 6.46 -6.53 -8.79
CA LEU A 155 4.99 -6.50 -8.88
C LEU A 155 4.49 -6.65 -10.33
N SER A 156 5.17 -6.01 -11.29
CA SER A 156 4.86 -6.16 -12.72
C SER A 156 5.09 -7.60 -13.19
N ASN A 157 6.21 -8.22 -12.78
CA ASN A 157 6.51 -9.63 -13.09
C ASN A 157 5.47 -10.57 -12.45
N ALA A 158 5.06 -10.29 -11.19
CA ALA A 158 4.03 -11.07 -10.51
C ALA A 158 2.68 -10.97 -11.22
N PHE A 159 2.32 -9.76 -11.66
CA PHE A 159 1.06 -9.53 -12.35
C PHE A 159 1.03 -10.20 -13.70
N GLN A 160 2.14 -10.13 -14.46
CA GLN A 160 2.26 -10.84 -15.72
C GLN A 160 2.15 -12.35 -15.51
N TYR A 161 2.88 -12.92 -14.52
CA TYR A 161 2.78 -14.33 -14.18
C TYR A 161 1.34 -14.74 -13.80
N TYR A 162 0.66 -13.90 -13.01
CA TYR A 162 -0.75 -14.11 -12.65
C TYR A 162 -1.66 -14.15 -13.88
N LEU A 163 -1.50 -13.21 -14.82
CA LEU A 163 -2.30 -13.19 -16.06
C LEU A 163 -2.08 -14.45 -16.89
N ASP A 164 -0.82 -14.88 -17.05
CA ASP A 164 -0.45 -15.99 -17.90
C ASP A 164 -0.87 -17.35 -17.33
N HIS A 165 -0.91 -17.50 -16.00
CA HIS A 165 -1.07 -18.82 -15.36
C HIS A 165 -2.33 -18.97 -14.51
N TYR A 166 -2.89 -17.88 -13.97
CA TYR A 166 -3.94 -17.98 -12.95
C TYR A 166 -5.26 -17.30 -13.30
N ASN A 167 -5.25 -16.18 -14.02
CA ASN A 167 -6.43 -15.35 -14.23
C ASN A 167 -7.47 -16.02 -15.14
N GLN A 168 -7.05 -16.58 -16.27
CA GLN A 168 -7.95 -17.28 -17.21
C GLN A 168 -9.12 -16.41 -17.71
N GLY A 169 -8.88 -15.11 -17.91
CA GLY A 169 -9.89 -14.16 -18.40
C GLY A 169 -10.94 -13.72 -17.38
N ARG A 170 -10.74 -13.99 -16.08
CA ARG A 170 -11.68 -13.57 -15.02
C ARG A 170 -11.66 -12.06 -14.82
N PRO A 171 -12.78 -11.46 -14.38
CA PRO A 171 -12.82 -10.09 -13.94
C PRO A 171 -11.82 -9.84 -12.78
N ILE A 172 -11.20 -8.65 -12.77
CA ILE A 172 -10.10 -8.32 -11.87
C ILE A 172 -10.45 -7.09 -11.04
N ILE A 173 -10.29 -7.19 -9.73
CA ILE A 173 -10.17 -6.06 -8.82
C ILE A 173 -8.69 -5.82 -8.55
N ILE A 174 -8.21 -4.61 -8.76
CA ILE A 174 -6.91 -4.17 -8.28
C ILE A 174 -7.11 -3.51 -6.93
N ALA A 175 -6.63 -4.12 -5.85
CA ALA A 175 -6.74 -3.54 -4.51
C ALA A 175 -5.35 -3.23 -3.97
N SER A 176 -5.20 -2.07 -3.33
CA SER A 176 -3.88 -1.59 -2.90
C SER A 176 -3.95 -0.63 -1.72
N HIS A 177 -2.85 -0.56 -0.96
CA HIS A 177 -2.69 0.42 0.12
C HIS A 177 -1.27 0.97 0.18
N SER A 178 -1.13 2.28 0.47
CA SER A 178 0.16 2.96 0.71
C SER A 178 1.17 2.71 -0.42
N GLN A 179 2.33 2.10 -0.17
CA GLN A 179 3.32 1.81 -1.22
C GLN A 179 2.73 0.92 -2.32
N GLY A 180 1.86 -0.04 -1.97
CA GLY A 180 1.11 -0.80 -2.97
C GLY A 180 0.30 0.10 -3.91
N SER A 181 -0.28 1.19 -3.39
CA SER A 181 -1.04 2.16 -4.21
C SER A 181 -0.15 3.01 -5.11
N THR A 182 1.07 3.32 -4.68
CA THR A 182 2.08 3.94 -5.56
C THR A 182 2.34 3.05 -6.79
N HIS A 183 2.48 1.76 -6.56
CA HIS A 183 2.73 0.79 -7.63
C HIS A 183 1.46 0.44 -8.43
N ALA A 184 0.30 0.39 -7.79
CA ALA A 184 -0.97 0.11 -8.45
C ALA A 184 -1.32 1.15 -9.52
N GLN A 185 -1.06 2.43 -9.27
CA GLN A 185 -1.23 3.48 -10.27
C GLN A 185 -0.39 3.20 -11.53
N ARG A 186 0.87 2.81 -11.33
CA ARG A 186 1.78 2.46 -12.45
C ARG A 186 1.31 1.19 -13.17
N LEU A 187 0.88 0.18 -12.43
CA LEU A 187 0.37 -1.09 -12.98
C LEU A 187 -0.89 -0.86 -13.80
N LEU A 188 -1.84 -0.05 -13.32
CA LEU A 188 -3.04 0.31 -14.06
C LEU A 188 -2.71 1.02 -15.38
N LYS A 189 -1.75 1.92 -15.35
CA LYS A 189 -1.29 2.63 -16.55
C LYS A 189 -0.59 1.69 -17.54
N GLU A 190 0.19 0.74 -17.06
CA GLU A 190 0.96 -0.18 -17.88
C GLU A 190 0.10 -1.30 -18.48
N PHE A 191 -0.82 -1.88 -17.71
CA PHE A 191 -1.55 -3.08 -18.11
C PHE A 191 -2.99 -2.83 -18.53
N PHE A 192 -3.63 -1.75 -18.07
CA PHE A 192 -5.06 -1.52 -18.30
C PHE A 192 -5.34 -0.32 -19.19
N GLU A 193 -4.66 0.80 -18.98
CA GLU A 193 -4.97 2.05 -19.69
C GLU A 193 -4.77 1.91 -21.18
N ASN A 194 -5.85 2.08 -21.96
CA ASN A 194 -5.88 1.88 -23.42
C ASN A 194 -5.46 0.47 -23.89
N LYS A 195 -5.71 -0.54 -23.07
CA LYS A 195 -5.39 -1.96 -23.38
C LYS A 195 -6.64 -2.82 -23.30
N ALA A 196 -6.61 -3.97 -23.97
CA ALA A 196 -7.72 -4.92 -23.97
C ALA A 196 -8.07 -5.42 -22.54
N LEU A 197 -7.08 -5.49 -21.66
CA LEU A 197 -7.27 -5.90 -20.26
C LEU A 197 -8.18 -4.96 -19.47
N ALA A 198 -8.37 -3.70 -19.90
CA ALA A 198 -9.33 -2.77 -19.29
C ALA A 198 -10.74 -3.33 -19.23
N ASN A 199 -11.13 -4.19 -20.17
CA ASN A 199 -12.45 -4.84 -20.20
C ASN A 199 -12.66 -5.86 -19.05
N GLN A 200 -11.59 -6.27 -18.38
CA GLN A 200 -11.66 -7.17 -17.22
C GLN A 200 -11.59 -6.40 -15.89
N LEU A 201 -11.33 -5.11 -15.89
CA LEU A 201 -11.25 -4.32 -14.67
C LEU A 201 -12.65 -4.13 -14.09
N VAL A 202 -12.89 -4.67 -12.89
CA VAL A 202 -14.08 -4.37 -12.10
C VAL A 202 -13.91 -3.01 -11.45
N ALA A 203 -12.93 -2.87 -10.58
CA ALA A 203 -12.59 -1.60 -9.94
C ALA A 203 -11.12 -1.60 -9.46
N ALA A 204 -10.53 -0.42 -9.34
CA ALA A 204 -9.22 -0.25 -8.73
C ALA A 204 -9.34 0.54 -7.42
N TYR A 205 -9.01 -0.09 -6.28
CA TYR A 205 -8.93 0.52 -4.96
C TYR A 205 -7.50 1.01 -4.70
N ILE A 206 -7.29 2.32 -4.77
CA ILE A 206 -5.97 2.99 -4.63
C ILE A 206 -5.97 3.77 -3.32
N ILE A 207 -5.67 3.08 -2.21
CA ILE A 207 -5.89 3.61 -0.87
C ILE A 207 -4.58 4.15 -0.26
N GLY A 208 -4.66 5.32 0.41
CA GLY A 208 -3.57 5.87 1.20
C GLY A 208 -2.54 6.70 0.42
N MET A 209 -2.65 6.79 -0.91
CA MET A 209 -1.77 7.62 -1.74
C MET A 209 -2.58 8.58 -2.61
N PRO A 210 -2.03 9.77 -2.96
CA PRO A 210 -2.71 10.70 -3.84
C PRO A 210 -2.78 10.16 -5.27
N ILE A 211 -3.89 10.42 -5.95
CA ILE A 211 -4.08 10.14 -7.36
C ILE A 211 -4.22 11.49 -8.06
N SER A 212 -3.15 11.93 -8.75
CA SER A 212 -3.20 13.21 -9.47
C SER A 212 -4.30 13.19 -10.54
N LYS A 213 -5.03 14.30 -10.67
CA LYS A 213 -6.09 14.45 -11.67
C LYS A 213 -5.62 14.27 -13.12
N ASN A 214 -4.31 14.42 -13.35
CA ASN A 214 -3.70 14.26 -14.68
C ASN A 214 -2.91 12.94 -14.78
N TYR A 215 -3.06 12.00 -13.83
CA TYR A 215 -2.26 10.78 -13.84
C TYR A 215 -2.72 9.80 -14.93
N PHE A 216 -4.01 9.52 -15.00
CA PHE A 216 -4.62 8.68 -16.03
C PHE A 216 -5.17 9.52 -17.18
N ASN A 217 -5.12 8.98 -18.40
CA ASN A 217 -5.66 9.64 -19.60
C ASN A 217 -7.06 9.11 -19.94
N SER A 218 -7.37 7.86 -19.62
CA SER A 218 -8.63 7.21 -19.99
C SER A 218 -9.31 6.47 -18.85
N LEU A 219 -8.60 6.16 -17.76
CA LEU A 219 -9.20 5.53 -16.59
C LEU A 219 -9.86 6.63 -15.73
N GLU A 220 -11.17 6.51 -15.50
CA GLU A 220 -11.97 7.49 -14.80
C GLU A 220 -12.21 7.11 -13.32
N PRO A 221 -12.46 8.09 -12.43
CA PRO A 221 -12.94 7.79 -11.08
C PRO A 221 -14.34 7.18 -11.12
N CYS A 222 -14.62 6.25 -10.20
CA CYS A 222 -15.94 5.67 -10.05
C CYS A 222 -16.94 6.72 -9.55
N LYS A 223 -18.16 6.71 -10.11
CA LYS A 223 -19.23 7.67 -9.82
C LYS A 223 -20.40 7.05 -9.06
N ASP A 224 -20.47 5.72 -9.03
CA ASP A 224 -21.46 4.96 -8.27
C ASP A 224 -20.96 3.54 -7.96
N SER A 225 -21.73 2.79 -7.17
CA SER A 225 -21.37 1.45 -6.71
C SER A 225 -21.47 0.35 -7.76
N LEU A 226 -22.10 0.61 -8.89
CA LEU A 226 -22.34 -0.38 -9.97
C LEU A 226 -21.37 -0.18 -11.14
N GLN A 227 -20.67 0.96 -11.18
CA GLN A 227 -19.75 1.25 -12.26
C GLN A 227 -18.53 0.32 -12.23
N THR A 228 -18.16 -0.23 -13.36
CA THR A 228 -16.95 -1.01 -13.57
C THR A 228 -15.95 -0.27 -14.47
N GLY A 229 -14.69 -0.74 -14.50
CA GLY A 229 -13.64 -0.12 -15.31
C GLY A 229 -13.16 1.22 -14.76
N CYS A 230 -13.27 1.46 -13.46
CA CYS A 230 -13.00 2.73 -12.81
C CYS A 230 -12.09 2.56 -11.59
N PHE A 231 -11.64 3.67 -11.01
CA PHE A 231 -10.87 3.65 -9.77
C PHE A 231 -11.56 4.42 -8.65
N VAL A 232 -11.25 4.03 -7.42
CA VAL A 232 -11.62 4.75 -6.20
C VAL A 232 -10.39 4.91 -5.32
N GLY A 233 -10.28 6.06 -4.65
CA GLY A 233 -9.14 6.30 -3.77
C GLY A 233 -9.43 7.36 -2.73
N TRP A 234 -8.91 7.13 -1.55
CA TRP A 234 -8.98 8.07 -0.43
C TRP A 234 -7.76 7.91 0.48
N ARG A 235 -7.61 8.89 1.38
CA ARG A 235 -6.62 8.86 2.47
C ARG A 235 -7.34 9.16 3.77
N THR A 236 -6.92 8.50 4.85
CA THR A 236 -7.53 8.67 6.17
C THR A 236 -6.53 9.33 7.12
N TYR A 237 -6.98 10.39 7.79
CA TYR A 237 -6.22 11.11 8.79
C TYR A 237 -7.04 11.23 10.08
N LYS A 238 -6.38 11.58 11.18
CA LYS A 238 -7.06 11.91 12.43
C LYS A 238 -8.01 13.09 12.19
N TRP A 239 -9.22 13.01 12.74
CA TRP A 239 -10.18 14.09 12.66
C TRP A 239 -9.58 15.44 13.07
N GLY A 240 -9.80 16.48 12.30
CA GLY A 240 -9.25 17.82 12.52
C GLY A 240 -7.75 17.97 12.22
N TYR A 241 -7.09 16.95 11.71
CA TYR A 241 -5.67 17.01 11.33
C TYR A 241 -5.51 16.86 9.82
N GLU A 242 -4.93 17.88 9.20
CA GLU A 242 -4.53 17.88 7.78
C GLU A 242 -3.00 18.04 7.69
N PRO A 243 -2.28 17.03 7.21
CA PRO A 243 -0.82 17.11 7.05
C PRO A 243 -0.37 18.21 6.10
N GLU A 244 0.75 18.85 6.38
CA GLU A 244 1.30 19.92 5.54
C GLU A 244 1.56 19.51 4.07
N PHE A 245 1.91 18.24 3.84
CA PHE A 245 2.10 17.75 2.48
C PHE A 245 0.76 17.64 1.72
N VAL A 246 -0.35 17.38 2.41
CA VAL A 246 -1.70 17.37 1.80
C VAL A 246 -2.11 18.79 1.42
N LYS A 247 -1.90 19.76 2.29
CA LYS A 247 -2.19 21.17 2.00
C LYS A 247 -1.43 21.67 0.76
N LYS A 248 -0.19 21.21 0.58
CA LYS A 248 0.63 21.58 -0.58
C LYS A 248 0.16 20.98 -1.91
N GLU A 249 -0.70 19.97 -1.90
CA GLU A 249 -1.25 19.38 -3.13
C GLU A 249 -2.27 20.26 -3.85
N ASN A 250 -2.75 21.33 -3.20
CA ASN A 250 -3.68 22.33 -3.77
C ASN A 250 -4.93 21.72 -4.42
N GLY A 251 -5.44 20.60 -3.87
CA GLY A 251 -6.63 19.93 -4.39
C GLY A 251 -6.45 19.26 -5.76
N ASN A 252 -5.23 19.05 -6.22
CA ASN A 252 -4.94 18.38 -7.50
C ASN A 252 -4.97 16.85 -7.43
N SER A 253 -5.62 16.30 -6.41
CA SER A 253 -5.78 14.84 -6.27
C SER A 253 -7.25 14.46 -6.23
N TYR A 254 -7.58 13.29 -6.80
CA TYR A 254 -8.88 12.68 -6.61
C TYR A 254 -9.04 12.17 -5.19
N VAL A 255 -10.21 12.45 -4.60
CA VAL A 255 -10.66 11.82 -3.35
C VAL A 255 -12.12 11.41 -3.58
N ILE A 256 -12.38 10.12 -3.51
CA ILE A 256 -13.71 9.55 -3.71
C ILE A 256 -14.17 8.94 -2.37
N ASN A 257 -15.30 9.39 -1.85
CA ASN A 257 -15.90 8.80 -0.66
C ASN A 257 -16.46 7.40 -1.02
N PRO A 258 -15.95 6.30 -0.43
CA PRO A 258 -16.36 4.94 -0.82
C PRO A 258 -17.79 4.58 -0.40
N LEU A 259 -18.44 5.39 0.43
CA LEU A 259 -19.83 5.17 0.87
C LEU A 259 -20.84 5.88 -0.04
N THR A 260 -20.49 7.05 -0.55
CA THR A 260 -21.40 7.91 -1.32
C THR A 260 -21.00 8.03 -2.78
N TRP A 261 -19.81 7.61 -3.13
CA TRP A 261 -19.19 7.73 -4.48
C TRP A 261 -19.04 9.17 -4.97
N THR A 262 -19.12 10.13 -4.06
CA THR A 262 -18.90 11.55 -4.36
C THR A 262 -17.43 11.92 -4.25
N MET A 263 -17.01 12.92 -5.03
CA MET A 263 -15.67 13.52 -5.01
C MET A 263 -15.65 14.80 -4.18
#